data_ebd7f0c5e7b7aa7278dd1a8f5904bcb1
#
_entry.id   ebd7f0c5e7b7aa7278dd1a8f5904bcb1
#
_cell.length_a   1.000
_cell.length_b   1.000
_cell.length_c   1.000
_cell.angle_alpha   90.00
_cell.angle_beta   90.00
_cell.angle_gamma   90.00
#
_symmetry.space_group_name_H-M   'P 1'
#
loop_
_entity.id
_entity.type
_entity.pdbx_description
1 polymer ?
#
loop_
_entity_poly.entity_id
_entity_poly.type
_entity_poly.pdbx_seq_one_letter_code
_entity_poly.pdbx_strand_id
1 'polypeptide(L)'
;MTSVLGRPVTAQPTLQAQLLDEPPALDGLVLNDPLWRGVAPGTNFQQVQPNEGMPASARTEVRVGYSADTLFVAVVCYDDDPAGLIVADSRRDADLSDLDSFQIIIDGFQDRQNGFVFGTTPAAGEYDGQVTKGGGGGFGASGFNLNWDASWEVQTHIGDFGWSAEF
;
A
#
# COMPACT_ATOMS: atom_id res chain seq x y z
N MET A 1 -30.39 18.25 29.11
CA MET A 1 -29.22 18.73 28.33
C MET A 1 -28.23 17.60 28.24
N THR A 2 -28.21 16.87 27.12
CA THR A 2 -27.33 15.73 26.92
C THR A 2 -26.11 16.23 26.17
N SER A 3 -24.97 16.29 26.86
CA SER A 3 -23.68 16.68 26.27
C SER A 3 -23.22 15.58 25.31
N VAL A 4 -23.21 15.85 24.03
CA VAL A 4 -22.55 15.02 23.02
C VAL A 4 -21.06 15.28 23.15
N LEU A 5 -20.36 14.39 23.84
CA LEU A 5 -18.89 14.36 23.82
C LEU A 5 -18.46 13.98 22.40
N GLY A 6 -17.94 14.96 21.66
CA GLY A 6 -17.30 14.71 20.37
C GLY A 6 -16.16 13.71 20.56
N ARG A 7 -16.15 12.63 19.74
CA ARG A 7 -15.01 11.70 19.67
C ARG A 7 -13.74 12.50 19.31
N PRO A 8 -12.63 12.29 20.00
CA PRO A 8 -11.37 12.92 19.58
C PRO A 8 -11.06 12.50 18.15
N VAL A 9 -10.85 13.46 17.27
CA VAL A 9 -10.30 13.20 15.94
C VAL A 9 -8.85 12.77 16.17
N THR A 10 -8.61 11.48 16.08
CA THR A 10 -7.26 10.95 16.09
C THR A 10 -6.57 11.45 14.84
N ALA A 11 -5.44 12.16 15.01
CA ALA A 11 -4.64 12.57 13.85
C ALA A 11 -4.26 11.32 13.04
N GLN A 12 -4.45 11.37 11.74
CA GLN A 12 -4.03 10.28 10.87
C GLN A 12 -2.51 10.10 11.01
N PRO A 13 -2.02 8.87 11.13
CA PRO A 13 -0.59 8.62 11.17
C PRO A 13 0.05 9.15 9.88
N THR A 14 1.17 9.83 10.02
CA THR A 14 1.95 10.35 8.89
C THR A 14 3.27 9.61 8.81
N LEU A 15 3.69 9.27 7.60
CA LEU A 15 4.98 8.72 7.28
C LEU A 15 5.73 9.71 6.39
N GLN A 16 7.00 9.96 6.70
CA GLN A 16 7.85 10.81 5.87
C GLN A 16 8.77 9.92 5.02
N ALA A 17 8.79 10.19 3.73
CA ALA A 17 9.77 9.57 2.83
C ALA A 17 11.19 10.03 3.18
N GLN A 18 12.15 9.11 3.12
CA GLN A 18 13.55 9.38 3.42
C GLN A 18 14.39 9.37 2.15
N LEU A 19 15.34 10.30 2.05
CA LEU A 19 16.34 10.27 0.99
C LEU A 19 17.25 9.05 1.20
N LEU A 20 17.40 8.27 0.14
CA LEU A 20 18.28 7.10 0.11
C LEU A 20 19.58 7.46 -0.63
N ASP A 21 20.71 7.05 -0.05
CA ASP A 21 22.04 7.27 -0.65
C ASP A 21 22.26 6.39 -1.89
N GLU A 22 21.59 5.23 -1.91
CA GLU A 22 21.62 4.28 -3.02
C GLU A 22 20.22 3.64 -3.19
N PRO A 23 19.87 3.14 -4.38
CA PRO A 23 18.60 2.42 -4.56
C PRO A 23 18.62 1.08 -3.81
N PRO A 24 17.50 0.66 -3.21
CA PRO A 24 17.36 -0.67 -2.63
C PRO A 24 17.44 -1.75 -3.72
N ALA A 25 17.81 -2.96 -3.33
CA ALA A 25 17.64 -4.11 -4.19
C ALA A 25 16.14 -4.40 -4.35
N LEU A 26 15.65 -4.43 -5.59
CA LEU A 26 14.25 -4.77 -5.84
C LEU A 26 14.11 -6.29 -5.94
N ASP A 27 14.03 -6.97 -4.78
CA ASP A 27 13.95 -8.43 -4.69
C ASP A 27 12.83 -8.95 -3.76
N GLY A 28 12.09 -8.02 -3.14
CA GLY A 28 11.01 -8.30 -2.20
C GLY A 28 11.47 -8.66 -0.78
N LEU A 29 12.78 -8.75 -0.51
CA LEU A 29 13.34 -9.20 0.77
C LEU A 29 13.50 -8.06 1.79
N VAL A 30 12.49 -7.25 1.98
CA VAL A 30 12.47 -6.03 2.82
C VAL A 30 13.12 -6.22 4.19
N LEU A 31 12.84 -7.33 4.88
CA LEU A 31 13.38 -7.59 6.22
C LEU A 31 14.88 -7.87 6.23
N ASN A 32 15.43 -8.30 5.11
CA ASN A 32 16.83 -8.66 4.96
C ASN A 32 17.68 -7.53 4.40
N ASP A 33 17.08 -6.53 3.76
CA ASP A 33 17.79 -5.40 3.19
C ASP A 33 18.25 -4.43 4.30
N PRO A 34 19.58 -4.20 4.44
CA PRO A 34 20.11 -3.25 5.41
C PRO A 34 19.64 -1.82 5.20
N LEU A 35 19.35 -1.43 3.97
CA LEU A 35 18.90 -0.09 3.64
C LEU A 35 17.54 0.19 4.25
N TRP A 36 16.58 -0.73 4.12
CA TRP A 36 15.27 -0.58 4.71
C TRP A 36 15.25 -0.61 6.25
N ARG A 37 16.27 -1.20 6.89
CA ARG A 37 16.42 -1.12 8.35
C ARG A 37 16.71 0.28 8.85
N GLY A 38 17.30 1.13 8.01
CA GLY A 38 17.58 2.54 8.31
C GLY A 38 16.35 3.44 8.16
N VAL A 39 15.31 2.99 7.46
CA VAL A 39 14.10 3.76 7.18
C VAL A 39 13.02 3.45 8.21
N ALA A 40 12.54 4.50 8.90
CA ALA A 40 11.50 4.36 9.92
C ALA A 40 10.18 3.85 9.29
N PRO A 41 9.56 2.78 9.84
CA PRO A 41 8.32 2.27 9.31
C PRO A 41 7.10 3.08 9.76
N GLY A 42 6.15 3.27 8.86
CA GLY A 42 4.77 3.60 9.19
C GLY A 42 4.04 2.33 9.66
N THR A 43 3.34 2.45 10.76
CA THR A 43 2.59 1.37 11.41
C THR A 43 1.22 1.90 11.86
N ASN A 44 0.49 1.14 12.67
CA ASN A 44 -0.79 1.56 13.25
C ASN A 44 -1.90 1.75 12.19
N PHE A 45 -1.94 0.86 11.22
CA PHE A 45 -3.03 0.80 10.26
C PHE A 45 -4.36 0.54 10.97
N GLN A 46 -5.42 1.10 10.42
CA GLN A 46 -6.78 0.99 10.95
C GLN A 46 -7.68 0.30 9.94
N GLN A 47 -8.64 -0.44 10.45
CA GLN A 47 -9.67 -1.06 9.63
C GLN A 47 -10.58 -0.01 9.02
N VAL A 48 -10.92 -0.19 7.74
CA VAL A 48 -12.03 0.49 7.07
C VAL A 48 -13.30 -0.33 7.23
N GLN A 49 -13.17 -1.66 7.17
CA GLN A 49 -14.22 -2.65 7.39
C GLN A 49 -13.63 -3.85 8.14
N PRO A 50 -14.40 -4.62 8.90
CA PRO A 50 -15.81 -4.39 9.29
C PRO A 50 -15.96 -3.37 10.42
N ASN A 51 -14.87 -2.99 11.11
CA ASN A 51 -14.88 -2.14 12.30
C ASN A 51 -14.06 -0.87 12.05
N GLU A 52 -14.65 0.10 11.38
CA GLU A 52 -13.99 1.36 11.01
C GLU A 52 -13.28 2.03 12.21
N GLY A 53 -12.02 2.38 12.00
CA GLY A 53 -11.18 3.07 12.99
C GLY A 53 -10.61 2.17 14.09
N MET A 54 -10.92 0.86 14.10
CA MET A 54 -10.25 -0.10 14.98
C MET A 54 -8.85 -0.42 14.42
N PRO A 55 -7.89 -0.84 15.28
CA PRO A 55 -6.59 -1.31 14.80
C PRO A 55 -6.75 -2.43 13.76
N ALA A 56 -5.83 -2.46 12.80
CA ALA A 56 -5.76 -3.57 11.85
C ALA A 56 -5.62 -4.91 12.59
N SER A 57 -6.23 -5.96 12.04
CA SER A 57 -6.18 -7.32 12.61
C SER A 57 -4.78 -7.93 12.52
N ALA A 58 -4.03 -7.59 11.48
CA ALA A 58 -2.66 -8.02 11.27
C ALA A 58 -1.72 -6.81 11.19
N ARG A 59 -0.48 -7.00 11.60
CA ARG A 59 0.53 -5.94 11.57
C ARG A 59 0.96 -5.69 10.13
N THR A 60 1.05 -4.42 9.78
CA THR A 60 1.65 -3.97 8.52
C THR A 60 2.68 -2.89 8.80
N GLU A 61 3.82 -2.95 8.12
CA GLU A 61 4.86 -1.93 8.14
C GLU A 61 5.08 -1.40 6.73
N VAL A 62 5.10 -0.10 6.57
CA VAL A 62 5.41 0.54 5.29
C VAL A 62 6.57 1.48 5.46
N ARG A 63 7.53 1.42 4.56
CA ARG A 63 8.67 2.33 4.47
C ARG A 63 8.65 3.02 3.14
N VAL A 64 9.00 4.29 3.13
CA VAL A 64 9.06 5.09 1.90
C VAL A 64 10.42 5.76 1.81
N GLY A 65 11.07 5.51 0.70
CA GLY A 65 12.35 6.13 0.36
C GLY A 65 12.29 6.78 -1.01
N TYR A 66 13.22 7.66 -1.30
CA TYR A 66 13.33 8.29 -2.61
C TYR A 66 14.79 8.59 -2.97
N SER A 67 15.08 8.62 -4.26
CA SER A 67 16.31 9.16 -4.85
C SER A 67 16.00 10.45 -5.59
N ALA A 68 16.92 10.89 -6.45
CA ALA A 68 16.72 12.10 -7.25
C ALA A 68 15.54 12.00 -8.24
N ASP A 69 15.21 10.79 -8.68
CA ASP A 69 14.27 10.53 -9.79
C ASP A 69 13.32 9.35 -9.54
N THR A 70 13.46 8.64 -8.42
CA THR A 70 12.72 7.41 -8.15
C THR A 70 12.13 7.43 -6.74
N LEU A 71 10.87 7.00 -6.62
CA LEU A 71 10.20 6.71 -5.37
C LEU A 71 10.22 5.20 -5.12
N PHE A 72 10.60 4.82 -3.92
CA PHE A 72 10.64 3.44 -3.47
C PHE A 72 9.67 3.25 -2.30
N VAL A 73 8.91 2.18 -2.34
CA VAL A 73 8.03 1.79 -1.23
C VAL A 73 8.28 0.35 -0.89
N ALA A 74 8.54 0.08 0.40
CA ALA A 74 8.66 -1.26 0.92
C ALA A 74 7.54 -1.53 1.92
N VAL A 75 6.91 -2.69 1.82
CA VAL A 75 5.85 -3.12 2.73
C VAL A 75 6.14 -4.51 3.28
N VAL A 76 5.81 -4.69 4.56
CA VAL A 76 5.78 -6.01 5.21
C VAL A 76 4.39 -6.20 5.79
N CYS A 77 3.68 -7.19 5.29
CA CYS A 77 2.38 -7.63 5.76
C CYS A 77 2.58 -8.91 6.58
N TYR A 78 2.48 -8.78 7.90
CA TYR A 78 2.62 -9.92 8.80
C TYR A 78 1.33 -10.72 8.84
N ASP A 79 1.46 -12.03 8.87
CA ASP A 79 0.36 -12.98 8.96
C ASP A 79 0.74 -14.12 9.91
N ASP A 80 -0.16 -14.48 10.81
CA ASP A 80 0.03 -15.59 11.74
C ASP A 80 -0.19 -16.96 11.06
N ASP A 81 -0.82 -16.98 9.88
CA ASP A 81 -1.02 -18.17 9.03
C ASP A 81 -0.60 -17.90 7.57
N PRO A 82 0.69 -17.77 7.28
CA PRO A 82 1.17 -17.49 5.93
C PRO A 82 0.76 -18.53 4.88
N ALA A 83 0.42 -19.75 5.32
CA ALA A 83 -0.08 -20.78 4.42
C ALA A 83 -1.52 -20.52 3.93
N GLY A 84 -2.24 -19.66 4.65
CA GLY A 84 -3.59 -19.21 4.30
C GLY A 84 -3.63 -18.02 3.33
N LEU A 85 -2.48 -17.46 2.93
CA LEU A 85 -2.43 -16.33 2.00
C LEU A 85 -3.12 -16.68 0.68
N ILE A 86 -4.01 -15.79 0.24
CA ILE A 86 -4.75 -15.96 -1.02
C ILE A 86 -3.89 -15.44 -2.17
N VAL A 87 -3.09 -16.34 -2.72
CA VAL A 87 -2.16 -16.08 -3.83
C VAL A 87 -2.80 -16.60 -5.12
N ALA A 88 -3.81 -15.92 -5.63
CA ALA A 88 -4.64 -16.47 -6.69
C ALA A 88 -4.24 -16.04 -8.11
N ASP A 89 -3.72 -14.84 -8.31
CA ASP A 89 -3.53 -14.28 -9.65
C ASP A 89 -2.28 -13.38 -9.72
N SER A 90 -1.44 -13.62 -10.72
CA SER A 90 -0.26 -12.80 -11.03
C SER A 90 -0.45 -11.96 -12.31
N ARG A 91 -1.64 -11.99 -12.90
CA ARG A 91 -1.92 -11.19 -14.11
C ARG A 91 -1.97 -9.72 -13.73
N ARG A 92 -1.48 -8.89 -14.64
CA ARG A 92 -1.64 -7.44 -14.52
C ARG A 92 -3.12 -7.07 -14.45
N ASP A 93 -3.45 -6.12 -13.60
CA ASP A 93 -4.79 -5.57 -13.40
C ASP A 93 -5.86 -6.60 -12.99
N ALA A 94 -5.44 -7.68 -12.33
CA ALA A 94 -6.37 -8.64 -11.74
C ALA A 94 -7.24 -7.96 -10.66
N ASP A 95 -8.46 -8.45 -10.47
CA ASP A 95 -9.33 -7.97 -9.39
C ASP A 95 -8.71 -8.31 -8.02
N LEU A 96 -8.45 -7.29 -7.22
CA LEU A 96 -7.82 -7.41 -5.90
C LEU A 96 -8.82 -7.57 -4.75
N SER A 97 -10.14 -7.56 -5.01
CA SER A 97 -11.17 -7.47 -3.97
C SER A 97 -11.19 -8.65 -2.99
N ASP A 98 -10.82 -9.85 -3.46
CA ASP A 98 -10.82 -11.07 -2.66
C ASP A 98 -9.40 -11.65 -2.47
N LEU A 99 -8.37 -10.84 -2.72
CA LEU A 99 -6.97 -11.26 -2.63
C LEU A 99 -6.25 -10.55 -1.49
N ASP A 100 -5.27 -11.22 -0.90
CA ASP A 100 -4.24 -10.52 -0.14
C ASP A 100 -3.55 -9.54 -1.07
N SER A 101 -3.59 -8.26 -0.72
CA SER A 101 -3.06 -7.20 -1.56
C SER A 101 -2.61 -6.00 -0.75
N PHE A 102 -1.69 -5.24 -1.32
CA PHE A 102 -1.30 -3.94 -0.81
C PHE A 102 -1.40 -2.91 -1.92
N GLN A 103 -1.97 -1.75 -1.59
CA GLN A 103 -2.15 -0.67 -2.54
C GLN A 103 -1.67 0.65 -1.95
N ILE A 104 -1.06 1.47 -2.78
CA ILE A 104 -0.69 2.86 -2.48
C ILE A 104 -1.41 3.80 -3.43
N ILE A 105 -1.80 4.96 -2.91
CA ILE A 105 -2.39 6.03 -3.71
C ILE A 105 -1.45 7.23 -3.65
N ILE A 106 -1.01 7.69 -4.81
CA ILE A 106 -0.14 8.85 -4.94
C ILE A 106 -0.95 10.03 -5.48
N ASP A 107 -1.18 11.03 -4.63
CA ASP A 107 -1.77 12.32 -5.02
C ASP A 107 -0.65 13.30 -5.39
N GLY A 108 -0.18 13.20 -6.64
CA GLY A 108 0.87 14.07 -7.15
C GLY A 108 0.44 15.53 -7.35
N PHE A 109 -0.86 15.82 -7.35
CA PHE A 109 -1.43 17.16 -7.52
C PHE A 109 -1.76 17.83 -6.18
N GLN A 110 -1.76 17.07 -5.09
CA GLN A 110 -2.13 17.52 -3.74
C GLN A 110 -3.55 18.11 -3.68
N ASP A 111 -4.45 17.64 -4.53
CA ASP A 111 -5.82 18.13 -4.64
C ASP A 111 -6.86 17.20 -3.99
N ARG A 112 -6.45 16.02 -3.51
CA ARG A 112 -7.29 14.98 -2.90
C ARG A 112 -8.43 14.51 -3.80
N GLN A 113 -8.29 14.68 -5.10
CA GLN A 113 -9.30 14.33 -6.10
C GLN A 113 -8.71 13.49 -7.23
N ASN A 114 -7.45 13.74 -7.57
CA ASN A 114 -6.78 13.07 -8.67
C ASN A 114 -5.51 12.40 -8.15
N GLY A 115 -5.23 11.20 -8.64
CA GLY A 115 -4.06 10.45 -8.19
C GLY A 115 -3.86 9.18 -9.00
N PHE A 116 -2.85 8.44 -8.60
CA PHE A 116 -2.46 7.18 -9.21
C PHE A 116 -2.45 6.11 -8.12
N VAL A 117 -2.98 4.94 -8.46
CA VAL A 117 -2.97 3.76 -7.61
C VAL A 117 -1.91 2.81 -8.14
N PHE A 118 -1.14 2.23 -7.25
CA PHE A 118 -0.22 1.12 -7.52
C PHE A 118 -0.50 0.04 -6.49
N GLY A 119 -0.66 -1.18 -6.95
CA GLY A 119 -1.00 -2.30 -6.09
C GLY A 119 -0.30 -3.58 -6.49
N THR A 120 -0.17 -4.49 -5.53
CA THR A 120 0.37 -5.82 -5.77
C THR A 120 -0.25 -6.85 -4.85
N THR A 121 -0.08 -8.10 -5.22
CA THR A 121 -0.43 -9.28 -4.42
C THR A 121 0.84 -10.03 -4.03
N PRO A 122 0.79 -11.03 -3.14
CA PRO A 122 1.96 -11.88 -2.86
C PRO A 122 2.55 -12.59 -4.09
N ALA A 123 1.81 -12.66 -5.20
CA ALA A 123 2.25 -13.23 -6.49
C ALA A 123 2.95 -12.20 -7.40
N ALA A 124 3.30 -11.00 -6.92
CA ALA A 124 3.89 -9.91 -7.68
C ALA A 124 3.04 -9.45 -8.89
N GLY A 125 1.72 -9.59 -8.81
CA GLY A 125 0.81 -9.05 -9.80
C GLY A 125 0.86 -7.52 -9.78
N GLU A 126 1.12 -6.89 -10.91
CA GLU A 126 1.06 -5.43 -11.05
C GLU A 126 -0.40 -5.00 -11.23
N TYR A 127 -0.80 -4.01 -10.44
CA TYR A 127 -2.10 -3.37 -10.54
C TYR A 127 -1.91 -1.87 -10.49
N ASP A 128 -2.33 -1.16 -11.53
CA ASP A 128 -2.25 0.28 -11.54
C ASP A 128 -3.47 0.93 -12.19
N GLY A 129 -3.68 2.19 -11.87
CA GLY A 129 -4.79 2.94 -12.41
C GLY A 129 -4.79 4.40 -11.98
N GLN A 130 -5.57 5.18 -12.67
CA GLN A 130 -5.74 6.59 -12.42
C GLN A 130 -7.05 6.88 -11.69
N VAL A 131 -6.96 7.59 -10.58
CA VAL A 131 -8.12 8.14 -9.86
C VAL A 131 -8.40 9.56 -10.32
N THR A 132 -9.66 9.85 -10.58
CA THR A 132 -10.15 11.20 -10.88
C THR A 132 -11.38 11.51 -10.03
N LYS A 133 -11.57 12.77 -9.67
CA LYS A 133 -12.74 13.25 -8.91
C LYS A 133 -12.98 12.48 -7.59
N GLY A 134 -11.89 12.11 -6.90
CA GLY A 134 -11.97 11.40 -5.63
C GLY A 134 -12.49 9.96 -5.72
N GLY A 135 -12.39 9.32 -6.90
CA GLY A 135 -12.92 7.97 -7.10
C GLY A 135 -14.44 7.88 -7.11
N GLY A 136 -15.15 9.01 -7.05
CA GLY A 136 -16.60 9.08 -7.02
C GLY A 136 -17.23 8.75 -8.38
N GLY A 137 -17.86 7.59 -8.45
CA GLY A 137 -18.57 7.08 -9.62
C GLY A 137 -18.48 5.57 -9.63
N GLY A 138 -19.60 4.85 -9.47
CA GLY A 138 -19.61 3.39 -9.55
C GLY A 138 -19.02 2.89 -10.87
N PHE A 139 -18.75 1.60 -10.93
CA PHE A 139 -18.24 0.90 -12.11
C PHE A 139 -18.81 1.47 -13.42
N GLY A 140 -17.96 2.10 -14.24
CA GLY A 140 -18.33 2.61 -15.57
C GLY A 140 -18.59 4.13 -15.68
N ALA A 141 -18.50 4.92 -14.61
CA ALA A 141 -18.64 6.36 -14.65
C ALA A 141 -17.52 7.08 -13.86
N SER A 142 -16.43 7.37 -14.53
CA SER A 142 -15.61 8.56 -14.34
C SER A 142 -14.78 8.74 -13.06
N GLY A 143 -14.56 7.76 -12.22
CA GLY A 143 -13.71 7.94 -11.02
C GLY A 143 -12.41 7.14 -11.01
N PHE A 144 -12.35 6.00 -11.67
CA PHE A 144 -11.17 5.13 -11.73
C PHE A 144 -10.98 4.59 -13.15
N ASN A 145 -9.79 4.74 -13.68
CA ASN A 145 -9.41 4.27 -15.01
C ASN A 145 -8.32 3.19 -14.88
N LEU A 146 -8.70 1.93 -15.01
CA LEU A 146 -7.81 0.78 -14.98
C LEU A 146 -7.03 0.58 -16.29
N ASN A 147 -7.41 1.27 -17.37
CA ASN A 147 -6.68 1.24 -18.65
C ASN A 147 -5.52 2.23 -18.70
N TRP A 148 -5.23 2.90 -17.59
CA TRP A 148 -4.06 3.74 -17.46
C TRP A 148 -2.89 2.90 -16.97
N ASP A 149 -1.79 2.91 -17.68
CA ASP A 149 -0.59 2.15 -17.37
C ASP A 149 0.57 3.10 -17.05
N ALA A 150 1.33 2.77 -16.01
CA ALA A 150 2.62 3.38 -15.69
C ALA A 150 3.78 2.45 -16.02
N SER A 151 4.97 3.03 -16.08
CA SER A 151 6.22 2.26 -16.04
C SER A 151 6.69 2.21 -14.59
N TRP A 152 6.58 1.06 -13.97
CA TRP A 152 7.00 0.79 -12.60
C TRP A 152 7.32 -0.70 -12.42
N GLU A 153 7.90 -1.05 -11.30
CA GLU A 153 8.30 -2.43 -11.03
C GLU A 153 7.92 -2.80 -9.60
N VAL A 154 7.63 -4.08 -9.37
CA VAL A 154 7.37 -4.64 -8.06
C VAL A 154 7.97 -6.03 -7.95
N GLN A 155 8.54 -6.33 -6.79
CA GLN A 155 8.96 -7.67 -6.41
C GLN A 155 8.37 -8.02 -5.05
N THR A 156 8.07 -9.30 -4.85
CA THR A 156 7.46 -9.79 -3.61
C THR A 156 8.19 -11.01 -3.07
N HIS A 157 8.08 -11.20 -1.77
CA HIS A 157 8.60 -12.38 -1.11
C HIS A 157 7.59 -12.91 -0.08
N ILE A 158 7.33 -14.20 -0.09
CA ILE A 158 6.52 -14.90 0.92
C ILE A 158 7.46 -15.65 1.87
N GLY A 159 7.25 -15.47 3.17
CA GLY A 159 8.05 -16.11 4.22
C GLY A 159 7.19 -16.54 5.41
N ASP A 160 7.83 -17.07 6.44
CA ASP A 160 7.14 -17.51 7.67
C ASP A 160 6.49 -16.34 8.45
N PHE A 161 6.80 -15.11 8.09
CA PHE A 161 6.25 -13.89 8.70
C PHE A 161 4.98 -13.38 8.03
N GLY A 162 4.62 -13.91 6.86
CA GLY A 162 3.61 -13.40 5.95
C GLY A 162 4.23 -13.09 4.57
N TRP A 163 4.12 -11.87 4.09
CA TRP A 163 4.72 -11.48 2.82
C TRP A 163 5.24 -10.04 2.83
N SER A 164 6.11 -9.72 1.90
CA SER A 164 6.66 -8.38 1.69
C SER A 164 6.71 -8.01 0.22
N ALA A 165 6.72 -6.73 -0.06
CA ALA A 165 6.84 -6.20 -1.41
C ALA A 165 7.72 -4.95 -1.45
N GLU A 166 8.36 -4.74 -2.58
CA GLU A 166 9.13 -3.54 -2.93
C GLU A 166 8.65 -3.00 -4.27
N PHE A 167 8.32 -1.72 -4.27
CA PHE A 167 7.85 -0.97 -5.43
C PHE A 167 8.89 0.07 -5.83
#